data_34fcc24a6e6faf32df9937ae35849042
#
_entry.id   34fcc24a6e6faf32df9937ae35849042
#
_cell.length_a   1.000
_cell.length_b   1.000
_cell.length_c   1.000
_cell.angle_alpha   90.00
_cell.angle_beta   90.00
_cell.angle_gamma   90.00
#
_symmetry.space_group_name_H-M   'P 1'
#
loop_
_entity.id
_entity.type
_entity.pdbx_description
1 polymer ?
#
loop_
_entity_poly.entity_id
_entity_poly.type
_entity_poly.pdbx_seq_one_letter_code
_entity_poly.pdbx_strand_id
1 'polypeptide(L)'
;MPFFDWKRRQQRELDGQLQAIHKSQAVIEFNLQGQILQANDNFLRCTGYTLAEVLHQHHRMFVEPAYAASPAYADFWRRLAQGEAETGRYCRLAKGGREVWLQACYSPIYDAHGKPYKVVKYATDITQQQEREADAQGQLAAISKVQAIIEFALDGTILHANELFLRTTGYALSEIVGKHHRIFMPPGEAQSPAYRTFWERLAQGRHDAGQYQRMGKNGKPIWIEASYNPILDANGRPFKVVKYATDITRSHTAALTLRTAVLELGHSAEHTHQANQLAQNASAIAETGGSTMRDVVQTMEQIRSGALRIADIIGLMDAITFQTNILALNAAVEAARAGEQGRGFAVVASEVRSLAGRSATAAKEIKQLIQTSNAQVARGAELVQRAGDTMEGIVQASREVSSILGNVASHAIAQSAQLRSLSDALSNQEHQDRQVAPGPVAQLSARPMARPAGSTLRAVDTPQLTAA
;
A
#
# COMPACT_ATOMS: atom_id res chain seq x y z
N MET A 1 63.02 -68.99 -1.55
CA MET A 1 61.74 -68.78 -0.85
C MET A 1 61.20 -67.33 -0.79
N PRO A 2 61.80 -66.22 -1.25
CA PRO A 2 61.24 -64.86 -1.17
C PRO A 2 60.13 -64.56 -2.20
N PHE A 3 60.07 -65.26 -3.35
CA PHE A 3 59.13 -64.96 -4.44
C PHE A 3 57.69 -65.43 -4.15
N PHE A 4 57.48 -66.46 -3.32
CA PHE A 4 56.18 -66.95 -2.88
C PHE A 4 55.55 -66.01 -1.82
N ASP A 5 56.39 -65.39 -1.01
CA ASP A 5 55.91 -64.49 0.04
C ASP A 5 55.46 -63.13 -0.52
N TRP A 6 56.12 -62.64 -1.60
CA TRP A 6 55.75 -61.39 -2.29
C TRP A 6 54.40 -61.54 -3.01
N LYS A 7 54.15 -62.62 -3.74
CA LYS A 7 52.85 -62.88 -4.39
C LYS A 7 51.70 -62.97 -3.39
N ARG A 8 51.92 -63.62 -2.24
CA ARG A 8 50.93 -63.72 -1.17
C ARG A 8 50.63 -62.34 -0.51
N ARG A 9 51.64 -61.49 -0.36
CA ARG A 9 51.43 -60.09 0.13
C ARG A 9 50.67 -59.31 -0.85
N GLN A 10 50.98 -59.31 -2.12
CA GLN A 10 50.31 -58.62 -3.16
C GLN A 10 48.83 -59.06 -3.27
N GLN A 11 48.58 -60.36 -3.17
CA GLN A 11 47.20 -60.88 -3.19
C GLN A 11 46.39 -60.41 -1.97
N ARG A 12 46.97 -60.44 -0.77
CA ARG A 12 46.28 -59.94 0.45
C ARG A 12 46.00 -58.47 0.38
N GLU A 13 46.88 -57.69 -0.23
CA GLU A 13 46.68 -56.25 -0.41
C GLU A 13 45.54 -55.98 -1.40
N LEU A 14 45.49 -56.66 -2.52
CA LEU A 14 44.40 -56.62 -3.50
C LEU A 14 43.06 -57.04 -2.87
N ASP A 15 43.02 -58.09 -2.12
CA ASP A 15 41.86 -58.60 -1.41
C ASP A 15 41.39 -57.57 -0.36
N GLY A 16 42.34 -56.94 0.35
CA GLY A 16 42.02 -55.83 1.29
C GLY A 16 41.40 -54.59 0.63
N GLN A 17 41.97 -54.20 -0.51
CA GLN A 17 41.43 -53.07 -1.30
C GLN A 17 40.01 -53.36 -1.84
N LEU A 18 39.81 -54.56 -2.37
CA LEU A 18 38.48 -54.99 -2.84
C LEU A 18 37.47 -55.03 -1.69
N GLN A 19 37.84 -55.54 -0.53
CA GLN A 19 36.98 -55.54 0.66
C GLN A 19 36.64 -54.13 1.12
N ALA A 20 37.57 -53.17 1.07
CA ALA A 20 37.31 -51.76 1.40
C ALA A 20 36.29 -51.13 0.44
N ILE A 21 36.40 -51.39 -0.87
CA ILE A 21 35.44 -50.93 -1.87
C ILE A 21 34.06 -51.57 -1.62
N HIS A 22 34.03 -52.90 -1.38
CA HIS A 22 32.76 -53.60 -1.11
C HIS A 22 32.07 -53.14 0.17
N LYS A 23 32.81 -52.63 1.17
CA LYS A 23 32.23 -52.05 2.40
C LYS A 23 31.60 -50.64 2.17
N SER A 24 32.18 -49.86 1.26
CA SER A 24 31.78 -48.44 1.06
C SER A 24 30.85 -48.24 -0.12
N GLN A 25 30.85 -49.09 -1.15
CA GLN A 25 30.09 -48.93 -2.37
C GLN A 25 29.08 -50.06 -2.60
N ALA A 26 28.00 -49.77 -3.29
CA ALA A 26 27.13 -50.77 -3.88
C ALA A 26 27.81 -51.38 -5.11
N VAL A 27 28.03 -52.68 -5.08
CA VAL A 27 28.76 -53.42 -6.15
C VAL A 27 27.88 -54.52 -6.68
N ILE A 28 27.82 -54.62 -8.03
CA ILE A 28 27.13 -55.71 -8.73
C ILE A 28 27.91 -56.07 -9.99
N GLU A 29 27.99 -57.36 -10.25
CA GLU A 29 28.72 -57.92 -11.38
C GLU A 29 27.79 -58.55 -12.41
N PHE A 30 28.14 -58.42 -13.67
CA PHE A 30 27.38 -58.95 -14.80
C PHE A 30 28.27 -59.69 -15.77
N ASN A 31 27.72 -60.63 -16.50
CA ASN A 31 28.35 -61.12 -17.73
C ASN A 31 28.21 -60.01 -18.82
N LEU A 32 28.86 -60.24 -19.99
CA LEU A 32 28.82 -59.26 -21.09
C LEU A 32 27.44 -59.09 -21.73
N GLN A 33 26.51 -59.99 -21.46
CA GLN A 33 25.12 -59.92 -21.88
C GLN A 33 24.21 -59.25 -20.87
N GLY A 34 24.77 -58.75 -19.73
CA GLY A 34 24.00 -58.05 -18.72
C GLY A 34 23.28 -58.94 -17.69
N GLN A 35 23.57 -60.26 -17.65
CA GLN A 35 23.04 -61.12 -16.61
C GLN A 35 23.85 -60.95 -15.33
N ILE A 36 23.19 -60.92 -14.18
CA ILE A 36 23.78 -60.67 -12.87
C ILE A 36 24.51 -61.93 -12.39
N LEU A 37 25.78 -61.77 -12.07
CA LEU A 37 26.66 -62.82 -11.56
C LEU A 37 26.77 -62.76 -10.04
N GLN A 38 26.83 -61.54 -9.46
CA GLN A 38 27.00 -61.31 -8.03
C GLN A 38 26.53 -59.90 -7.68
N ALA A 39 26.07 -59.69 -6.44
CA ALA A 39 25.83 -58.38 -5.87
C ALA A 39 26.22 -58.38 -4.38
N ASN A 40 26.75 -57.25 -3.89
CA ASN A 40 27.09 -57.12 -2.47
C ASN A 40 25.89 -56.60 -1.67
N ASP A 41 26.00 -56.69 -0.33
CA ASP A 41 24.92 -56.28 0.60
C ASP A 41 24.54 -54.79 0.45
N ASN A 42 25.49 -53.90 0.08
CA ASN A 42 25.20 -52.49 -0.15
C ASN A 42 24.30 -52.30 -1.35
N PHE A 43 24.51 -53.02 -2.44
CA PHE A 43 23.63 -52.97 -3.62
C PHE A 43 22.26 -53.56 -3.31
N LEU A 44 22.20 -54.66 -2.60
CA LEU A 44 20.97 -55.33 -2.21
C LEU A 44 20.13 -54.42 -1.27
N ARG A 45 20.75 -53.81 -0.27
CA ARG A 45 20.08 -52.84 0.60
C ARG A 45 19.57 -51.62 -0.14
N CYS A 46 20.37 -51.05 -1.06
CA CYS A 46 20.00 -49.90 -1.85
C CYS A 46 18.76 -50.17 -2.73
N THR A 47 18.74 -51.35 -3.36
CA THR A 47 17.69 -51.74 -4.31
C THR A 47 16.51 -52.46 -3.65
N GLY A 48 16.67 -52.97 -2.40
CA GLY A 48 15.62 -53.67 -1.65
C GLY A 48 15.39 -55.14 -2.14
N TYR A 49 16.26 -55.65 -3.00
CA TYR A 49 16.21 -57.05 -3.44
C TYR A 49 17.10 -57.94 -2.57
N THR A 50 16.78 -59.22 -2.52
CA THR A 50 17.69 -60.25 -2.01
C THR A 50 18.58 -60.77 -3.13
N LEU A 51 19.72 -61.40 -2.78
CA LEU A 51 20.64 -61.97 -3.77
C LEU A 51 19.93 -63.04 -4.62
N ALA A 52 19.11 -63.88 -4.01
CA ALA A 52 18.37 -64.93 -4.72
C ALA A 52 17.37 -64.38 -5.78
N GLU A 53 16.82 -63.20 -5.54
CA GLU A 53 15.88 -62.55 -6.49
C GLU A 53 16.60 -61.95 -7.68
N VAL A 54 17.85 -61.49 -7.55
CA VAL A 54 18.60 -60.83 -8.62
C VAL A 54 19.54 -61.74 -9.36
N LEU A 55 20.04 -62.81 -8.75
CA LEU A 55 21.01 -63.72 -9.32
C LEU A 55 20.50 -64.32 -10.63
N HIS A 56 21.33 -64.32 -11.67
CA HIS A 56 20.97 -64.75 -13.04
C HIS A 56 19.88 -63.96 -13.74
N GLN A 57 19.28 -62.94 -13.07
CA GLN A 57 18.38 -62.01 -13.76
C GLN A 57 19.22 -61.04 -14.62
N HIS A 58 18.52 -60.41 -15.55
CA HIS A 58 19.15 -59.42 -16.44
C HIS A 58 19.05 -57.99 -15.79
N HIS A 59 20.09 -57.17 -15.93
CA HIS A 59 20.18 -55.79 -15.48
C HIS A 59 18.91 -54.97 -15.82
N ARG A 60 18.19 -55.31 -16.89
CA ARG A 60 16.93 -54.63 -17.31
C ARG A 60 15.86 -54.55 -16.19
N MET A 61 15.92 -55.46 -15.20
CA MET A 61 15.00 -55.45 -14.07
C MET A 61 15.10 -54.16 -13.21
N PHE A 62 16.24 -53.46 -13.26
CA PHE A 62 16.48 -52.21 -12.55
C PHE A 62 16.23 -50.98 -13.43
N VAL A 63 15.69 -51.13 -14.63
CA VAL A 63 15.60 -50.07 -15.64
C VAL A 63 14.16 -49.92 -16.05
N GLU A 64 13.77 -48.69 -16.34
CA GLU A 64 12.42 -48.39 -16.88
C GLU A 64 12.18 -49.25 -18.15
N PRO A 65 11.00 -49.91 -18.28
CA PRO A 65 10.72 -50.81 -19.38
C PRO A 65 10.88 -50.17 -20.77
N ALA A 66 10.48 -48.90 -20.93
CA ALA A 66 10.62 -48.15 -22.18
C ALA A 66 12.13 -47.99 -22.58
N TYR A 67 13.01 -47.66 -21.63
CA TYR A 67 14.41 -47.56 -21.91
C TYR A 67 15.04 -48.93 -22.13
N ALA A 68 14.67 -49.96 -21.36
CA ALA A 68 15.14 -51.32 -21.51
C ALA A 68 14.85 -51.94 -22.90
N ALA A 69 13.79 -51.48 -23.57
CA ALA A 69 13.44 -51.90 -24.95
C ALA A 69 14.09 -50.99 -26.03
N SER A 70 14.80 -49.95 -25.65
CA SER A 70 15.34 -48.97 -26.60
C SER A 70 16.66 -49.46 -27.26
N PRO A 71 16.97 -49.02 -28.49
CA PRO A 71 18.27 -49.25 -29.14
C PRO A 71 19.45 -48.73 -28.30
N ALA A 72 19.25 -47.65 -27.55
CA ALA A 72 20.28 -47.05 -26.70
C ALA A 72 20.71 -48.02 -25.57
N TYR A 73 19.78 -48.79 -25.00
CA TYR A 73 20.10 -49.79 -23.98
C TYR A 73 20.87 -50.98 -24.56
N ALA A 74 20.56 -51.44 -25.77
CA ALA A 74 21.30 -52.48 -26.47
C ALA A 74 22.72 -51.98 -26.80
N ASP A 75 22.84 -50.74 -27.26
CA ASP A 75 24.14 -50.10 -27.53
C ASP A 75 25.00 -49.96 -26.26
N PHE A 76 24.40 -49.58 -25.13
CA PHE A 76 25.07 -49.51 -23.82
C PHE A 76 25.78 -50.86 -23.49
N TRP A 77 25.10 -52.01 -23.57
CA TRP A 77 25.69 -53.30 -23.30
C TRP A 77 26.71 -53.72 -24.37
N ARG A 78 26.49 -53.38 -25.65
CA ARG A 78 27.43 -53.61 -26.73
C ARG A 78 28.77 -52.89 -26.48
N ARG A 79 28.76 -51.61 -26.07
CA ARG A 79 29.96 -50.86 -25.77
C ARG A 79 30.72 -51.44 -24.57
N LEU A 80 30.02 -51.80 -23.49
CA LEU A 80 30.61 -52.48 -22.36
C LEU A 80 31.29 -53.80 -22.75
N ALA A 81 30.67 -54.61 -23.62
CA ALA A 81 31.23 -55.84 -24.14
C ALA A 81 32.48 -55.60 -25.02
N GLN A 82 32.60 -54.43 -25.63
CA GLN A 82 33.77 -54.00 -26.40
C GLN A 82 34.90 -53.44 -25.52
N GLY A 83 34.68 -53.33 -24.22
CA GLY A 83 35.67 -52.83 -23.29
C GLY A 83 35.58 -51.37 -22.93
N GLU A 84 34.51 -50.67 -23.38
CA GLU A 84 34.27 -49.27 -23.04
C GLU A 84 33.65 -49.18 -21.64
N ALA A 85 34.24 -48.38 -20.76
CA ALA A 85 33.66 -48.07 -19.45
C ALA A 85 32.62 -46.95 -19.58
N GLU A 86 31.55 -46.98 -18.77
CA GLU A 86 30.49 -46.00 -18.77
C GLU A 86 30.27 -45.43 -17.36
N THR A 87 30.29 -44.11 -17.21
CA THR A 87 30.09 -43.43 -15.92
C THR A 87 28.99 -42.38 -16.05
N GLY A 88 28.10 -42.34 -15.07
CA GLY A 88 27.00 -41.36 -15.08
C GLY A 88 26.10 -41.41 -13.86
N ARG A 89 25.07 -40.59 -13.87
CA ARG A 89 23.95 -40.63 -12.93
C ARG A 89 22.78 -41.35 -13.58
N TYR A 90 22.25 -42.33 -12.89
CA TYR A 90 21.24 -43.22 -13.44
C TYR A 90 20.05 -43.32 -12.47
N CYS A 91 18.84 -43.10 -12.93
CA CYS A 91 17.65 -43.52 -12.24
C CYS A 91 17.46 -45.04 -12.44
N ARG A 92 17.26 -45.78 -11.35
CA ARG A 92 17.05 -47.23 -11.36
C ARG A 92 15.79 -47.56 -10.55
N LEU A 93 15.13 -48.65 -10.96
CA LEU A 93 13.97 -49.17 -10.26
C LEU A 93 14.41 -50.21 -9.22
N ALA A 94 14.17 -49.91 -7.98
CA ALA A 94 14.30 -50.82 -6.87
C ALA A 94 13.05 -51.71 -6.74
N LYS A 95 13.04 -52.65 -5.82
CA LYS A 95 11.93 -53.55 -5.52
C LYS A 95 10.66 -52.76 -5.21
N GLY A 96 9.53 -53.15 -5.78
CA GLY A 96 8.25 -52.42 -5.65
C GLY A 96 8.15 -51.18 -6.51
N GLY A 97 9.06 -50.95 -7.48
CA GLY A 97 8.99 -49.81 -8.40
C GLY A 97 9.53 -48.48 -7.83
N ARG A 98 10.14 -48.49 -6.65
CA ARG A 98 10.76 -47.28 -6.04
C ARG A 98 11.96 -46.83 -6.88
N GLU A 99 12.03 -45.55 -7.21
CA GLU A 99 13.16 -44.93 -7.91
C GLU A 99 14.35 -44.77 -6.96
N VAL A 100 15.52 -45.12 -7.46
CA VAL A 100 16.82 -44.91 -6.78
C VAL A 100 17.77 -44.26 -7.76
N TRP A 101 18.34 -43.14 -7.37
CA TRP A 101 19.35 -42.44 -8.16
C TRP A 101 20.75 -42.90 -7.77
N LEU A 102 21.49 -43.44 -8.74
CA LEU A 102 22.81 -43.97 -8.54
C LEU A 102 23.85 -43.18 -9.34
N GLN A 103 24.88 -42.65 -8.67
CA GLN A 103 26.10 -42.26 -9.34
C GLN A 103 26.88 -43.55 -9.55
N ALA A 104 27.06 -44.03 -10.78
CA ALA A 104 27.63 -45.33 -11.06
C ALA A 104 28.65 -45.32 -12.19
N CYS A 105 29.62 -46.25 -12.05
CA CYS A 105 30.58 -46.58 -13.07
C CYS A 105 30.44 -48.07 -13.41
N TYR A 106 30.26 -48.38 -14.68
CA TYR A 106 30.29 -49.75 -15.23
C TYR A 106 31.64 -49.96 -15.88
N SER A 107 32.42 -50.89 -15.35
CA SER A 107 33.80 -51.15 -15.77
C SER A 107 33.94 -52.57 -16.26
N PRO A 108 34.30 -52.81 -17.52
CA PRO A 108 34.66 -54.11 -18.01
C PRO A 108 35.90 -54.65 -17.29
N ILE A 109 35.90 -55.95 -16.96
CA ILE A 109 37.02 -56.68 -16.40
C ILE A 109 37.56 -57.60 -17.47
N TYR A 110 38.89 -57.61 -17.61
CA TYR A 110 39.59 -58.29 -18.67
C TYR A 110 40.25 -59.59 -18.17
N ASP A 111 40.31 -60.60 -19.05
CA ASP A 111 41.05 -61.84 -18.83
C ASP A 111 42.58 -61.64 -19.06
N ALA A 112 43.35 -62.74 -18.92
CA ALA A 112 44.81 -62.71 -19.11
C ALA A 112 45.19 -62.36 -20.57
N HIS A 113 44.29 -62.46 -21.54
CA HIS A 113 44.49 -62.14 -22.96
C HIS A 113 44.02 -60.72 -23.33
N GLY A 114 43.60 -59.92 -22.34
CA GLY A 114 43.13 -58.57 -22.56
C GLY A 114 41.71 -58.50 -23.16
N LYS A 115 40.91 -59.57 -23.09
CA LYS A 115 39.54 -59.63 -23.60
C LYS A 115 38.53 -59.40 -22.45
N PRO A 116 37.55 -58.53 -22.57
CA PRO A 116 36.51 -58.37 -21.55
C PRO A 116 35.78 -59.70 -21.33
N TYR A 117 35.52 -60.10 -20.07
CA TYR A 117 34.73 -61.26 -19.74
C TYR A 117 33.60 -61.05 -18.75
N LYS A 118 33.62 -59.96 -18.00
CA LYS A 118 32.54 -59.53 -17.14
C LYS A 118 32.55 -58.01 -16.99
N VAL A 119 31.45 -57.44 -16.49
CA VAL A 119 31.31 -56.01 -16.15
C VAL A 119 31.06 -55.89 -14.65
N VAL A 120 31.77 -55.01 -13.97
CA VAL A 120 31.55 -54.67 -12.58
C VAL A 120 30.98 -53.26 -12.53
N LYS A 121 29.88 -53.08 -11.82
CA LYS A 121 29.30 -51.79 -11.52
C LYS A 121 29.60 -51.42 -10.10
N TYR A 122 30.22 -50.26 -9.91
CA TYR A 122 30.33 -49.54 -8.63
C TYR A 122 29.32 -48.42 -8.61
N ALA A 123 28.58 -48.30 -7.50
CA ALA A 123 27.53 -47.26 -7.40
C ALA A 123 27.43 -46.68 -5.99
N THR A 124 27.15 -45.40 -5.94
CA THR A 124 26.77 -44.68 -4.72
C THR A 124 25.32 -44.21 -4.86
N ASP A 125 24.54 -44.46 -3.83
CA ASP A 125 23.16 -43.94 -3.76
C ASP A 125 23.19 -42.44 -3.51
N ILE A 126 22.65 -41.68 -4.46
CA ILE A 126 22.53 -40.22 -4.44
C ILE A 126 21.08 -39.77 -4.41
N THR A 127 20.14 -40.67 -4.08
CA THR A 127 18.69 -40.37 -4.11
C THR A 127 18.35 -39.20 -3.21
N GLN A 128 18.79 -39.20 -1.97
CA GLN A 128 18.55 -38.11 -1.02
C GLN A 128 19.17 -36.78 -1.45
N GLN A 129 20.35 -36.82 -2.09
CA GLN A 129 20.98 -35.62 -2.63
C GLN A 129 20.15 -35.06 -3.79
N GLN A 130 19.70 -35.94 -4.70
CA GLN A 130 18.90 -35.57 -5.87
C GLN A 130 17.53 -34.98 -5.47
N GLU A 131 16.89 -35.60 -4.46
CA GLU A 131 15.64 -35.09 -3.88
C GLU A 131 15.82 -33.69 -3.27
N ARG A 132 16.89 -33.48 -2.51
CA ARG A 132 17.20 -32.17 -1.91
C ARG A 132 17.49 -31.10 -2.97
N GLU A 133 18.26 -31.46 -4.01
CA GLU A 133 18.56 -30.57 -5.12
C GLU A 133 17.27 -30.18 -5.89
N ALA A 134 16.39 -31.16 -6.15
CA ALA A 134 15.10 -30.93 -6.81
C ALA A 134 14.14 -30.06 -5.95
N ASP A 135 14.07 -30.34 -4.64
CA ASP A 135 13.25 -29.54 -3.71
C ASP A 135 13.74 -28.09 -3.64
N ALA A 136 15.04 -27.87 -3.47
CA ALA A 136 15.63 -26.53 -3.46
C ALA A 136 15.39 -25.76 -4.76
N GLN A 137 15.54 -26.43 -5.93
CA GLN A 137 15.22 -25.82 -7.21
C GLN A 137 13.73 -25.50 -7.35
N GLY A 138 12.86 -26.40 -6.88
CA GLY A 138 11.41 -26.19 -6.86
C GLY A 138 11.02 -24.99 -6.02
N GLN A 139 11.58 -24.83 -4.83
CA GLN A 139 11.35 -23.68 -3.95
C GLN A 139 11.81 -22.37 -4.59
N LEU A 140 13.01 -22.33 -5.16
CA LEU A 140 13.51 -21.14 -5.87
C LEU A 140 12.64 -20.77 -7.07
N ALA A 141 12.18 -21.75 -7.83
CA ALA A 141 11.28 -21.56 -8.96
C ALA A 141 9.91 -20.99 -8.50
N ALA A 142 9.38 -21.47 -7.37
CA ALA A 142 8.14 -20.96 -6.79
C ALA A 142 8.28 -19.49 -6.34
N ILE A 143 9.35 -19.15 -5.61
CA ILE A 143 9.64 -17.79 -5.19
C ILE A 143 9.80 -16.86 -6.40
N SER A 144 10.50 -17.33 -7.44
CA SER A 144 10.73 -16.54 -8.66
C SER A 144 9.46 -16.17 -9.43
N LYS A 145 8.34 -16.90 -9.20
CA LYS A 145 7.04 -16.59 -9.82
C LYS A 145 6.32 -15.42 -9.12
N VAL A 146 6.55 -15.21 -7.83
CA VAL A 146 5.79 -14.26 -7.00
C VAL A 146 6.61 -13.05 -6.56
N GLN A 147 7.94 -13.12 -6.58
CA GLN A 147 8.82 -12.02 -6.20
C GLN A 147 9.70 -11.54 -7.36
N ALA A 148 9.87 -10.23 -7.46
CA ALA A 148 10.86 -9.64 -8.35
C ALA A 148 12.25 -9.90 -7.77
N ILE A 149 13.11 -10.62 -8.53
CA ILE A 149 14.44 -11.05 -8.08
C ILE A 149 15.49 -10.43 -8.99
N ILE A 150 16.54 -9.89 -8.38
CA ILE A 150 17.73 -9.43 -9.09
C ILE A 150 18.98 -9.77 -8.28
N GLU A 151 20.03 -10.18 -8.98
CA GLU A 151 21.30 -10.61 -8.42
C GLU A 151 22.41 -9.62 -8.76
N PHE A 152 23.31 -9.41 -7.81
CA PHE A 152 24.43 -8.49 -7.94
C PHE A 152 25.73 -9.15 -7.49
N ALA A 153 26.83 -8.72 -8.09
CA ALA A 153 28.14 -8.87 -7.49
C ALA A 153 28.24 -8.01 -6.21
N LEU A 154 29.24 -8.22 -5.39
CA LEU A 154 29.40 -7.51 -4.11
C LEU A 154 29.62 -6.00 -4.28
N ASP A 155 30.08 -5.58 -5.45
CA ASP A 155 30.25 -4.15 -5.80
C ASP A 155 28.94 -3.48 -6.31
N GLY A 156 27.85 -4.25 -6.43
CA GLY A 156 26.58 -3.78 -6.95
C GLY A 156 26.40 -3.90 -8.47
N THR A 157 27.29 -4.58 -9.17
CA THR A 157 27.14 -4.89 -10.60
C THR A 157 26.06 -5.95 -10.78
N ILE A 158 25.11 -5.72 -11.69
CA ILE A 158 23.96 -6.59 -11.96
C ILE A 158 24.44 -7.86 -12.71
N LEU A 159 24.15 -9.03 -12.14
CA LEU A 159 24.47 -10.32 -12.72
C LEU A 159 23.28 -10.94 -13.46
N HIS A 160 22.08 -10.88 -12.86
CA HIS A 160 20.88 -11.49 -13.41
C HIS A 160 19.64 -10.82 -12.81
N ALA A 161 18.50 -10.91 -13.52
CA ALA A 161 17.19 -10.56 -12.99
C ALA A 161 16.11 -11.47 -13.59
N ASN A 162 15.06 -11.77 -12.80
CA ASN A 162 13.94 -12.56 -13.28
C ASN A 162 12.95 -11.69 -14.08
N GLU A 163 12.03 -12.37 -14.77
CA GLU A 163 11.04 -11.70 -15.63
C GLU A 163 10.14 -10.73 -14.85
N LEU A 164 9.79 -11.06 -13.60
CA LEU A 164 8.95 -10.19 -12.78
C LEU A 164 9.66 -8.87 -12.45
N PHE A 165 10.95 -8.91 -12.12
CA PHE A 165 11.76 -7.70 -11.91
C PHE A 165 11.83 -6.84 -13.18
N LEU A 166 12.05 -7.47 -14.33
CA LEU A 166 12.14 -6.78 -15.62
C LEU A 166 10.82 -6.10 -15.98
N ARG A 167 9.68 -6.79 -15.80
CA ARG A 167 8.35 -6.22 -16.01
C ARG A 167 8.05 -5.05 -15.06
N THR A 168 8.38 -5.20 -13.77
CA THR A 168 8.17 -4.15 -12.77
C THR A 168 8.93 -2.88 -13.10
N THR A 169 10.20 -3.01 -13.50
CA THR A 169 11.08 -1.87 -13.77
C THR A 169 11.01 -1.37 -15.21
N GLY A 170 10.47 -2.17 -16.16
CA GLY A 170 10.35 -1.85 -17.58
C GLY A 170 11.63 -2.01 -18.39
N TYR A 171 12.69 -2.60 -17.83
CA TYR A 171 13.94 -2.86 -18.53
C TYR A 171 13.97 -4.24 -19.16
N ALA A 172 14.71 -4.39 -20.25
CA ALA A 172 15.13 -5.70 -20.75
C ALA A 172 16.39 -6.17 -20.02
N LEU A 173 16.61 -7.49 -19.90
CA LEU A 173 17.76 -8.05 -19.21
C LEU A 173 19.09 -7.56 -19.82
N SER A 174 19.19 -7.52 -21.14
CA SER A 174 20.36 -7.05 -21.88
C SER A 174 20.71 -5.57 -21.65
N GLU A 175 19.72 -4.78 -21.18
CA GLU A 175 19.95 -3.36 -20.90
C GLU A 175 20.56 -3.13 -19.51
N ILE A 176 20.45 -4.09 -18.59
CA ILE A 176 20.85 -3.90 -17.19
C ILE A 176 22.01 -4.79 -16.75
N VAL A 177 22.19 -5.98 -17.31
CA VAL A 177 23.30 -6.87 -16.98
C VAL A 177 24.65 -6.18 -17.21
N GLY A 178 25.56 -6.30 -16.26
CA GLY A 178 26.86 -5.62 -16.25
C GLY A 178 26.82 -4.14 -15.85
N LYS A 179 25.61 -3.54 -15.72
CA LYS A 179 25.48 -2.19 -15.16
C LYS A 179 25.41 -2.24 -13.64
N HIS A 180 25.70 -1.14 -12.99
CA HIS A 180 25.62 -1.04 -11.54
C HIS A 180 24.18 -0.72 -11.07
N HIS A 181 23.77 -1.24 -9.91
CA HIS A 181 22.47 -0.98 -9.25
C HIS A 181 22.04 0.50 -9.24
N ARG A 182 23.01 1.43 -9.27
CA ARG A 182 22.75 2.89 -9.27
C ARG A 182 21.80 3.37 -10.37
N ILE A 183 21.63 2.60 -11.44
CA ILE A 183 20.67 2.94 -12.52
C ILE A 183 19.22 2.99 -12.06
N PHE A 184 18.91 2.36 -10.95
CA PHE A 184 17.57 2.34 -10.34
C PHE A 184 17.42 3.39 -9.23
N MET A 185 18.43 4.19 -8.95
CA MET A 185 18.39 5.16 -7.86
C MET A 185 17.76 6.48 -8.30
N PRO A 186 17.02 7.16 -7.42
CA PRO A 186 16.62 8.54 -7.66
C PRO A 186 17.84 9.46 -7.91
N PRO A 187 17.66 10.55 -8.67
CA PRO A 187 18.73 11.51 -8.89
C PRO A 187 19.35 12.02 -7.58
N GLY A 188 20.68 12.01 -7.49
CA GLY A 188 21.45 12.47 -6.33
C GLY A 188 21.70 11.39 -5.24
N GLU A 189 20.85 10.41 -5.09
CA GLU A 189 21.05 9.37 -4.06
C GLU A 189 22.23 8.42 -4.38
N ALA A 190 22.47 8.16 -5.65
CA ALA A 190 23.52 7.23 -6.11
C ALA A 190 24.95 7.68 -5.73
N GLN A 191 25.16 8.97 -5.43
CA GLN A 191 26.46 9.54 -5.03
C GLN A 191 26.56 9.75 -3.51
N SER A 192 25.49 9.48 -2.75
CA SER A 192 25.46 9.72 -1.31
C SER A 192 26.45 8.80 -0.56
N PRO A 193 27.05 9.27 0.55
CA PRO A 193 27.87 8.43 1.43
C PRO A 193 27.08 7.21 1.93
N ALA A 194 25.79 7.38 2.23
CA ALA A 194 24.90 6.31 2.69
C ALA A 194 24.79 5.17 1.66
N TYR A 195 24.71 5.51 0.36
CA TYR A 195 24.65 4.52 -0.70
C TYR A 195 25.96 3.71 -0.84
N ARG A 196 27.11 4.31 -0.59
CA ARG A 196 28.41 3.62 -0.56
C ARG A 196 28.48 2.67 0.61
N THR A 197 28.16 3.16 1.82
CA THR A 197 28.14 2.34 3.04
C THR A 197 27.13 1.19 2.95
N PHE A 198 26.02 1.37 2.23
CA PHE A 198 25.05 0.31 1.97
C PHE A 198 25.72 -0.90 1.27
N TRP A 199 26.46 -0.70 0.17
CA TRP A 199 27.15 -1.80 -0.54
C TRP A 199 28.31 -2.38 0.27
N GLU A 200 29.04 -1.57 1.03
CA GLU A 200 30.10 -2.05 1.94
C GLU A 200 29.54 -2.99 3.01
N ARG A 201 28.38 -2.68 3.59
CA ARG A 201 27.72 -3.57 4.56
C ARG A 201 27.26 -4.88 3.95
N LEU A 202 26.70 -4.84 2.75
CA LEU A 202 26.30 -6.05 2.01
C LEU A 202 27.52 -6.94 1.70
N ALA A 203 28.63 -6.35 1.27
CA ALA A 203 29.87 -7.07 1.03
C ALA A 203 30.46 -7.71 2.29
N GLN A 204 30.15 -7.19 3.48
CA GLN A 204 30.49 -7.77 4.79
C GLN A 204 29.53 -8.88 5.24
N GLY A 205 28.52 -9.23 4.44
CA GLY A 205 27.54 -10.26 4.80
C GLY A 205 26.34 -9.74 5.61
N ARG A 206 26.16 -8.43 5.75
CA ARG A 206 25.03 -7.84 6.46
C ARG A 206 23.87 -7.63 5.47
N HIS A 207 22.72 -8.22 5.75
CA HIS A 207 21.51 -7.99 4.98
C HIS A 207 20.92 -6.59 5.23
N ASP A 208 20.09 -6.08 4.30
CA ASP A 208 19.35 -4.85 4.43
C ASP A 208 17.92 -5.04 3.91
N ALA A 209 16.93 -4.47 4.58
CA ALA A 209 15.53 -4.59 4.18
C ALA A 209 14.75 -3.32 4.51
N GLY A 210 13.81 -2.95 3.65
CA GLY A 210 12.98 -1.78 3.83
C GLY A 210 12.15 -1.43 2.60
N GLN A 211 11.49 -0.27 2.68
CA GLN A 211 10.79 0.32 1.55
C GLN A 211 11.68 1.34 0.86
N TYR A 212 11.73 1.27 -0.45
CA TYR A 212 12.63 2.10 -1.25
C TYR A 212 11.91 2.67 -2.46
N GLN A 213 12.15 3.93 -2.74
CA GLN A 213 11.84 4.49 -4.04
C GLN A 213 12.93 4.10 -5.04
N ARG A 214 12.53 3.61 -6.19
CA ARG A 214 13.43 3.26 -7.31
C ARG A 214 12.91 3.87 -8.60
N MET A 215 13.81 4.01 -9.55
CA MET A 215 13.50 4.55 -10.87
C MET A 215 13.46 3.40 -11.88
N GLY A 216 12.33 3.18 -12.47
CA GLY A 216 12.18 2.31 -13.63
C GLY A 216 12.69 2.96 -14.90
N LYS A 217 12.57 2.25 -16.02
CA LYS A 217 12.90 2.79 -17.36
C LYS A 217 12.11 4.07 -17.63
N ASN A 218 12.72 5.02 -18.30
CA ASN A 218 12.14 6.35 -18.61
C ASN A 218 11.81 7.21 -17.39
N GLY A 219 12.47 6.99 -16.26
CA GLY A 219 12.29 7.81 -15.07
C GLY A 219 10.99 7.58 -14.31
N LYS A 220 10.28 6.46 -14.54
CA LYS A 220 9.06 6.11 -13.80
C LYS A 220 9.40 5.79 -12.35
N PRO A 221 8.86 6.51 -11.36
CA PRO A 221 9.06 6.16 -9.95
C PRO A 221 8.31 4.87 -9.62
N ILE A 222 8.97 3.98 -8.89
CA ILE A 222 8.46 2.71 -8.41
C ILE A 222 8.76 2.61 -6.92
N TRP A 223 7.76 2.32 -6.11
CA TRP A 223 7.95 2.00 -4.72
C TRP A 223 8.02 0.49 -4.55
N ILE A 224 9.08 0.04 -3.91
CA ILE A 224 9.30 -1.38 -3.65
C ILE A 224 9.53 -1.63 -2.17
N GLU A 225 8.98 -2.70 -1.66
CA GLU A 225 9.46 -3.33 -0.45
C GLU A 225 10.49 -4.38 -0.85
N ALA A 226 11.71 -4.29 -0.31
CA ALA A 226 12.79 -5.14 -0.76
C ALA A 226 13.74 -5.56 0.37
N SER A 227 14.32 -6.75 0.22
CA SER A 227 15.43 -7.22 1.03
C SER A 227 16.63 -7.55 0.16
N TYR A 228 17.82 -7.15 0.60
CA TYR A 228 19.10 -7.44 -0.03
C TYR A 228 19.86 -8.44 0.84
N ASN A 229 20.13 -9.63 0.30
CA ASN A 229 20.63 -10.77 1.05
C ASN A 229 21.96 -11.24 0.46
N PRO A 230 23.08 -11.05 1.16
CA PRO A 230 24.35 -11.63 0.75
C PRO A 230 24.28 -13.16 0.77
N ILE A 231 24.72 -13.80 -0.31
CA ILE A 231 24.81 -15.25 -0.43
C ILE A 231 26.26 -15.66 -0.14
N LEU A 232 26.41 -16.67 0.72
CA LEU A 232 27.71 -17.14 1.18
C LEU A 232 28.16 -18.35 0.38
N ASP A 233 29.46 -18.46 0.15
CA ASP A 233 30.10 -19.65 -0.40
C ASP A 233 30.23 -20.77 0.66
N ALA A 234 30.81 -21.91 0.27
CA ALA A 234 31.03 -23.04 1.18
C ALA A 234 31.97 -22.71 2.36
N ASN A 235 32.74 -21.63 2.29
CA ASN A 235 33.65 -21.16 3.34
C ASN A 235 33.00 -20.07 4.23
N GLY A 236 31.72 -19.77 4.00
CA GLY A 236 30.99 -18.71 4.73
C GLY A 236 31.33 -17.28 4.28
N ARG A 237 31.90 -17.07 3.09
CA ARG A 237 32.27 -15.76 2.56
C ARG A 237 31.20 -15.30 1.59
N PRO A 238 30.73 -14.03 1.69
CA PRO A 238 29.83 -13.46 0.70
C PRO A 238 30.44 -13.49 -0.71
N PHE A 239 29.68 -13.90 -1.73
CA PHE A 239 30.15 -13.89 -3.12
C PHE A 239 29.19 -13.22 -4.09
N LYS A 240 27.91 -13.06 -3.73
CA LYS A 240 26.89 -12.28 -4.45
C LYS A 240 25.82 -11.76 -3.51
N VAL A 241 25.02 -10.81 -3.97
CA VAL A 241 23.84 -10.32 -3.26
C VAL A 241 22.59 -10.64 -4.08
N VAL A 242 21.60 -11.26 -3.47
CA VAL A 242 20.28 -11.48 -4.07
C VAL A 242 19.27 -10.53 -3.42
N LYS A 243 18.59 -9.76 -4.25
CA LYS A 243 17.50 -8.90 -3.83
C LYS A 243 16.18 -9.53 -4.20
N TYR A 244 15.31 -9.62 -3.21
CA TYR A 244 13.89 -9.91 -3.38
C TYR A 244 13.10 -8.61 -3.23
N ALA A 245 12.14 -8.38 -4.09
CA ALA A 245 11.34 -7.16 -4.06
C ALA A 245 9.88 -7.40 -4.43
N THR A 246 8.99 -6.65 -3.78
CA THR A 246 7.56 -6.57 -4.10
C THR A 246 7.25 -5.13 -4.53
N ASP A 247 6.52 -4.96 -5.62
CA ASP A 247 6.05 -3.65 -6.05
C ASP A 247 4.88 -3.21 -5.16
N ILE A 248 5.10 -2.15 -4.38
CA ILE A 248 4.11 -1.53 -3.49
C ILE A 248 3.65 -0.17 -3.99
N THR A 249 3.93 0.18 -5.27
CA THR A 249 3.61 1.51 -5.82
C THR A 249 2.13 1.86 -5.66
N ARG A 250 1.25 0.89 -5.91
CA ARG A 250 -0.20 1.10 -5.80
C ARG A 250 -0.64 1.36 -4.35
N SER A 251 -0.21 0.53 -3.41
CA SER A 251 -0.56 0.68 -1.98
C SER A 251 0.03 1.95 -1.40
N HIS A 252 1.29 2.25 -1.70
CA HIS A 252 1.96 3.48 -1.27
C HIS A 252 1.24 4.73 -1.79
N THR A 253 0.87 4.77 -3.09
CA THR A 253 0.14 5.90 -3.67
C THR A 253 -1.26 6.04 -3.07
N ALA A 254 -1.96 4.92 -2.86
CA ALA A 254 -3.27 4.91 -2.22
C ALA A 254 -3.20 5.44 -0.78
N ALA A 255 -2.19 5.04 0.00
CA ALA A 255 -1.99 5.53 1.36
C ALA A 255 -1.72 7.05 1.40
N LEU A 256 -0.92 7.58 0.47
CA LEU A 256 -0.71 9.03 0.33
C LEU A 256 -2.01 9.76 -0.02
N THR A 257 -2.78 9.26 -0.98
CA THR A 257 -4.06 9.85 -1.39
C THR A 257 -5.05 9.88 -0.22
N LEU A 258 -5.15 8.78 0.53
CA LEU A 258 -6.00 8.70 1.73
C LEU A 258 -5.58 9.73 2.79
N ARG A 259 -4.28 9.87 3.03
CA ARG A 259 -3.75 10.85 3.97
C ARG A 259 -4.11 12.28 3.58
N THR A 260 -3.99 12.63 2.29
CA THR A 260 -4.38 13.93 1.77
C THR A 260 -5.89 14.16 1.94
N ALA A 261 -6.73 13.17 1.59
CA ALA A 261 -8.18 13.26 1.75
C ALA A 261 -8.61 13.47 3.20
N VAL A 262 -7.94 12.82 4.18
CA VAL A 262 -8.21 13.05 5.61
C VAL A 262 -7.89 14.48 6.03
N LEU A 263 -6.80 15.06 5.53
CA LEU A 263 -6.44 16.46 5.80
C LEU A 263 -7.45 17.43 5.20
N GLU A 264 -7.88 17.22 3.96
CA GLU A 264 -8.90 18.04 3.29
C GLU A 264 -10.26 17.98 4.00
N LEU A 265 -10.67 16.80 4.50
CA LEU A 265 -11.89 16.68 5.31
C LEU A 265 -11.78 17.44 6.63
N GLY A 266 -10.60 17.47 7.25
CA GLY A 266 -10.34 18.28 8.44
C GLY A 266 -10.53 19.78 8.18
N HIS A 267 -9.99 20.30 7.08
CA HIS A 267 -10.20 21.68 6.66
C HIS A 267 -11.67 21.97 6.32
N SER A 268 -12.36 21.05 5.66
CA SER A 268 -13.78 21.18 5.34
C SER A 268 -14.65 21.25 6.60
N ALA A 269 -14.35 20.47 7.63
CA ALA A 269 -15.05 20.53 8.92
C ALA A 269 -14.85 21.89 9.62
N GLU A 270 -13.66 22.46 9.59
CA GLU A 270 -13.37 23.79 10.12
C GLU A 270 -14.14 24.89 9.39
N HIS A 271 -14.14 24.89 8.06
CA HIS A 271 -14.91 25.84 7.26
C HIS A 271 -16.42 25.71 7.51
N THR A 272 -16.91 24.49 7.71
CA THR A 272 -18.31 24.23 8.05
C THR A 272 -18.66 24.82 9.42
N HIS A 273 -17.77 24.70 10.40
CA HIS A 273 -17.96 25.31 11.70
C HIS A 273 -18.02 26.85 11.62
N GLN A 274 -17.10 27.48 10.88
CA GLN A 274 -17.12 28.95 10.66
C GLN A 274 -18.38 29.42 9.95
N ALA A 275 -18.81 28.68 8.92
CA ALA A 275 -20.05 29.00 8.19
C ALA A 275 -21.29 28.89 9.11
N ASN A 276 -21.32 27.90 10.01
CA ASN A 276 -22.41 27.77 10.98
C ASN A 276 -22.43 28.93 11.98
N GLN A 277 -21.30 29.43 12.45
CA GLN A 277 -21.23 30.63 13.29
C GLN A 277 -21.74 31.85 12.56
N LEU A 278 -21.40 32.02 11.28
CA LEU A 278 -21.93 33.12 10.45
C LEU A 278 -23.45 33.05 10.29
N ALA A 279 -24.00 31.86 10.07
CA ALA A 279 -25.46 31.68 9.97
C ALA A 279 -26.16 31.99 11.30
N GLN A 280 -25.60 31.56 12.44
CA GLN A 280 -26.14 31.91 13.76
C GLN A 280 -26.10 33.42 14.02
N ASN A 281 -25.02 34.09 13.67
CA ASN A 281 -24.91 35.55 13.79
C ASN A 281 -25.92 36.29 12.89
N ALA A 282 -26.08 35.80 11.65
CA ALA A 282 -27.09 36.37 10.74
C ALA A 282 -28.51 36.22 11.30
N SER A 283 -28.85 35.08 11.90
CA SER A 283 -30.13 34.85 12.58
C SER A 283 -30.34 35.84 13.73
N ALA A 284 -29.33 36.03 14.59
CA ALA A 284 -29.43 36.97 15.74
C ALA A 284 -29.60 38.44 15.28
N ILE A 285 -28.88 38.85 14.23
CA ILE A 285 -29.01 40.18 13.64
C ILE A 285 -30.41 40.37 13.07
N ALA A 286 -30.94 39.37 12.35
CA ALA A 286 -32.28 39.43 11.78
C ALA A 286 -33.39 39.43 12.85
N GLU A 287 -33.24 38.66 13.94
CA GLU A 287 -34.16 38.69 15.08
C GLU A 287 -34.19 40.08 15.73
N THR A 288 -33.02 40.71 15.92
CA THR A 288 -32.93 42.10 16.45
C THR A 288 -33.55 43.10 15.48
N GLY A 289 -33.28 42.95 14.18
CA GLY A 289 -33.91 43.79 13.11
C GLY A 289 -35.41 43.66 13.10
N GLY A 290 -35.95 42.44 13.19
CA GLY A 290 -37.38 42.17 13.28
C GLY A 290 -38.04 42.80 14.50
N SER A 291 -37.37 42.77 15.67
CA SER A 291 -37.84 43.48 16.86
C SER A 291 -37.90 44.99 16.63
N THR A 292 -36.85 45.58 16.07
CA THR A 292 -36.78 47.01 15.75
C THR A 292 -37.91 47.43 14.78
N MET A 293 -38.22 46.60 13.76
CA MET A 293 -39.32 46.87 12.83
C MET A 293 -40.67 46.89 13.52
N ARG A 294 -40.91 45.97 14.48
CA ARG A 294 -42.17 46.01 15.30
C ARG A 294 -42.31 47.30 16.11
N ASP A 295 -41.22 47.77 16.74
CA ASP A 295 -41.19 49.01 17.49
C ASP A 295 -41.49 50.22 16.59
N VAL A 296 -40.92 50.22 15.36
CA VAL A 296 -41.26 51.29 14.36
C VAL A 296 -42.72 51.24 13.92
N VAL A 297 -43.28 50.03 13.67
CA VAL A 297 -44.72 49.90 13.34
C VAL A 297 -45.59 50.49 14.48
N GLN A 298 -45.28 50.16 15.74
CA GLN A 298 -45.95 50.68 16.89
C GLN A 298 -45.85 52.21 16.95
N THR A 299 -44.67 52.77 16.67
CA THR A 299 -44.50 54.28 16.63
C THR A 299 -45.30 54.91 15.52
N MET A 300 -45.36 54.32 14.32
CA MET A 300 -46.15 54.77 13.21
C MET A 300 -47.66 54.79 13.56
N GLU A 301 -48.17 53.79 14.28
CA GLU A 301 -49.56 53.76 14.75
C GLU A 301 -49.81 54.84 15.77
N GLN A 302 -48.89 55.17 16.68
CA GLN A 302 -49.01 56.31 17.59
C GLN A 302 -49.05 57.63 16.84
N ILE A 303 -48.18 57.80 15.81
CA ILE A 303 -48.22 59.03 14.97
C ILE A 303 -49.58 59.15 14.24
N ARG A 304 -50.07 58.02 13.66
CA ARG A 304 -51.40 58.00 13.00
C ARG A 304 -52.52 58.39 13.95
N SER A 305 -52.54 57.87 15.17
CA SER A 305 -53.53 58.22 16.21
C SER A 305 -53.43 59.67 16.60
N GLY A 306 -52.19 60.21 16.73
CA GLY A 306 -52.00 61.67 16.99
C GLY A 306 -52.50 62.55 15.85
N ALA A 307 -52.21 62.14 14.60
CA ALA A 307 -52.73 62.92 13.44
C ALA A 307 -54.24 62.90 13.30
N LEU A 308 -54.90 61.80 13.66
CA LEU A 308 -56.38 61.76 13.73
C LEU A 308 -56.92 62.71 14.76
N ARG A 309 -56.33 62.78 15.95
CA ARG A 309 -56.74 63.78 16.98
C ARG A 309 -56.52 65.21 16.52
N ILE A 310 -55.41 65.47 15.77
CA ILE A 310 -55.21 66.80 15.18
C ILE A 310 -56.32 67.11 14.15
N ALA A 311 -56.70 66.15 13.30
CA ALA A 311 -57.78 66.31 12.34
C ALA A 311 -59.11 66.64 13.00
N ASP A 312 -59.44 66.05 14.15
CA ASP A 312 -60.61 66.36 14.95
C ASP A 312 -60.56 67.78 15.49
N ILE A 313 -59.42 68.24 16.00
CA ILE A 313 -59.21 69.61 16.47
C ILE A 313 -59.38 70.59 15.33
N ILE A 314 -58.87 70.35 14.16
CA ILE A 314 -59.01 71.15 12.97
C ILE A 314 -60.52 71.23 12.55
N GLY A 315 -61.26 70.12 12.68
CA GLY A 315 -62.72 70.08 12.47
C GLY A 315 -63.45 70.99 13.43
N LEU A 316 -63.06 71.04 14.71
CA LEU A 316 -63.56 71.93 15.69
C LEU A 316 -63.24 73.41 15.38
N MET A 317 -62.02 73.72 14.97
CA MET A 317 -61.56 75.04 14.53
C MET A 317 -62.39 75.55 13.33
N ASP A 318 -62.64 74.67 12.36
CA ASP A 318 -63.46 75.00 11.20
C ASP A 318 -64.89 75.40 11.64
N ALA A 319 -65.50 74.66 12.58
CA ALA A 319 -66.77 74.97 13.17
C ALA A 319 -66.76 76.33 13.92
N ILE A 320 -65.67 76.55 14.73
CA ILE A 320 -65.55 77.87 15.47
C ILE A 320 -65.38 79.03 14.49
N THR A 321 -64.56 78.88 13.46
CA THR A 321 -64.38 79.95 12.44
C THR A 321 -65.61 80.21 11.68
N PHE A 322 -66.42 79.20 11.34
CA PHE A 322 -67.74 79.39 10.73
C PHE A 322 -68.70 80.15 11.65
N GLN A 323 -68.78 79.74 12.92
CA GLN A 323 -69.60 80.48 13.91
C GLN A 323 -69.14 81.93 14.06
N THR A 324 -67.83 82.18 14.14
CA THR A 324 -67.24 83.51 14.25
C THR A 324 -67.57 84.38 13.03
N ASN A 325 -67.53 83.81 11.83
CA ASN A 325 -67.90 84.46 10.59
C ASN A 325 -69.37 84.87 10.56
N ILE A 326 -70.28 83.97 11.06
CA ILE A 326 -71.69 84.28 11.18
C ILE A 326 -71.94 85.37 12.23
N LEU A 327 -71.28 85.33 13.40
CA LEU A 327 -71.35 86.35 14.44
C LEU A 327 -70.91 87.74 13.90
N ALA A 328 -69.78 87.75 13.18
CA ALA A 328 -69.24 88.97 12.56
C ALA A 328 -70.16 89.49 11.49
N LEU A 329 -70.81 88.62 10.69
CA LEU A 329 -71.82 89.04 9.72
C LEU A 329 -73.04 89.68 10.41
N ASN A 330 -73.56 89.06 11.49
CA ASN A 330 -74.68 89.62 12.26
C ASN A 330 -74.29 90.95 12.89
N ALA A 331 -73.10 91.09 13.45
CA ALA A 331 -72.59 92.33 14.00
C ALA A 331 -72.47 93.45 12.93
N ALA A 332 -71.97 93.11 11.73
CA ALA A 332 -71.86 94.01 10.60
C ALA A 332 -73.24 94.51 10.14
N VAL A 333 -74.27 93.63 10.09
CA VAL A 333 -75.65 93.95 9.75
C VAL A 333 -76.27 94.92 10.80
N GLU A 334 -76.06 94.65 12.10
CA GLU A 334 -76.59 95.52 13.19
C GLU A 334 -75.84 96.83 13.25
N ALA A 335 -74.54 96.87 13.01
CA ALA A 335 -73.76 98.10 12.87
C ALA A 335 -74.27 98.97 11.70
N ALA A 336 -74.61 98.35 10.55
CA ALA A 336 -75.25 99.08 9.43
C ALA A 336 -76.62 99.61 9.76
N ARG A 337 -77.38 98.92 10.61
CA ARG A 337 -78.68 99.26 11.10
C ARG A 337 -78.65 100.47 12.07
N ALA A 338 -77.56 100.61 12.85
CA ALA A 338 -77.34 101.74 13.77
C ALA A 338 -76.89 103.06 13.06
N GLY A 339 -76.69 103.02 11.76
CA GLY A 339 -76.31 104.16 10.94
C GLY A 339 -75.00 104.81 11.32
N GLU A 340 -74.89 106.16 11.48
CA GLU A 340 -73.63 106.83 11.82
C GLU A 340 -73.00 106.39 13.18
N GLN A 341 -73.89 106.02 14.13
CA GLN A 341 -73.39 105.51 15.44
C GLN A 341 -72.72 104.11 15.39
N GLY A 342 -73.00 103.36 14.36
CA GLY A 342 -72.50 102.03 14.19
C GLY A 342 -71.15 101.89 13.40
N ARG A 343 -70.59 102.97 12.82
CA ARG A 343 -69.46 102.96 11.90
C ARG A 343 -68.23 102.31 12.50
N GLY A 344 -67.88 102.57 13.74
CA GLY A 344 -66.74 101.91 14.43
C GLY A 344 -66.92 100.41 14.62
N PHE A 345 -68.15 99.99 14.98
CA PHE A 345 -68.51 98.57 15.10
C PHE A 345 -68.51 97.84 13.74
N ALA A 346 -68.88 98.49 12.65
CA ALA A 346 -68.88 97.95 11.29
C ALA A 346 -67.42 97.59 10.84
N VAL A 347 -66.43 98.44 11.14
CA VAL A 347 -65.03 98.20 10.85
C VAL A 347 -64.50 96.96 11.63
N VAL A 348 -64.79 96.89 12.94
CA VAL A 348 -64.41 95.77 13.78
C VAL A 348 -65.04 94.46 13.30
N ALA A 349 -66.34 94.49 12.98
CA ALA A 349 -67.08 93.36 12.46
C ALA A 349 -66.47 92.85 11.10
N SER A 350 -66.12 93.75 10.21
CA SER A 350 -65.46 93.41 8.95
C SER A 350 -64.09 92.78 9.18
N GLU A 351 -63.31 93.33 10.12
CA GLU A 351 -61.98 92.76 10.44
C GLU A 351 -62.09 91.37 11.08
N VAL A 352 -63.05 91.19 12.03
CA VAL A 352 -63.32 89.87 12.61
C VAL A 352 -63.76 88.87 11.54
N ARG A 353 -64.59 89.30 10.60
CA ARG A 353 -65.02 88.46 9.48
C ARG A 353 -63.84 88.04 8.55
N SER A 354 -62.97 89.00 8.26
CA SER A 354 -61.80 88.77 7.47
C SER A 354 -60.87 87.79 8.17
N LEU A 355 -60.63 87.93 9.50
CA LEU A 355 -59.86 87.06 10.32
C LEU A 355 -60.46 85.64 10.37
N ALA A 356 -61.76 85.50 10.52
CA ALA A 356 -62.48 84.23 10.45
C ALA A 356 -62.27 83.55 9.09
N GLY A 357 -62.38 84.30 7.97
CA GLY A 357 -62.12 83.77 6.63
C GLY A 357 -60.64 83.25 6.46
N ARG A 358 -59.71 84.05 6.95
CA ARG A 358 -58.30 83.65 6.94
C ARG A 358 -58.04 82.39 7.81
N SER A 359 -58.66 82.33 8.98
CA SER A 359 -58.57 81.16 9.87
C SER A 359 -59.17 79.90 9.25
N ALA A 360 -60.30 79.99 8.55
CA ALA A 360 -60.93 78.89 7.83
C ALA A 360 -60.01 78.35 6.69
N THR A 361 -59.39 79.28 5.95
CA THR A 361 -58.44 78.88 4.90
C THR A 361 -57.27 78.16 5.49
N ALA A 362 -56.63 78.65 6.55
CA ALA A 362 -55.55 78.02 7.26
C ALA A 362 -55.90 76.61 7.84
N ALA A 363 -57.17 76.55 8.41
CA ALA A 363 -57.68 75.25 8.89
C ALA A 363 -57.81 74.21 7.76
N LYS A 364 -58.28 74.63 6.60
CA LYS A 364 -58.36 73.74 5.41
C LYS A 364 -57.05 73.31 4.91
N GLU A 365 -56.02 74.18 4.87
CA GLU A 365 -54.64 73.82 4.47
C GLU A 365 -54.03 72.86 5.47
N ILE A 366 -54.16 73.07 6.78
CA ILE A 366 -53.68 72.16 7.83
C ILE A 366 -54.38 70.80 7.69
N LYS A 367 -55.68 70.75 7.45
CA LYS A 367 -56.45 69.50 7.24
C LYS A 367 -55.87 68.69 6.07
N GLN A 368 -55.59 69.41 4.98
CA GLN A 368 -54.96 68.72 3.79
C GLN A 368 -53.55 68.18 4.08
N LEU A 369 -52.73 68.93 4.81
CA LEU A 369 -51.40 68.48 5.26
C LEU A 369 -51.52 67.27 6.16
N ILE A 370 -52.43 67.23 7.12
CA ILE A 370 -52.65 66.10 8.01
C ILE A 370 -53.13 64.86 7.23
N GLN A 371 -54.03 65.02 6.26
CA GLN A 371 -54.48 63.92 5.41
C GLN A 371 -53.30 63.32 4.59
N THR A 372 -52.47 64.21 4.02
CA THR A 372 -51.25 63.75 3.26
C THR A 372 -50.25 63.05 4.19
N SER A 373 -50.04 63.62 5.40
CA SER A 373 -49.13 63.00 6.39
C SER A 373 -49.64 61.61 6.82
N ASN A 374 -50.96 61.47 7.08
CA ASN A 374 -51.55 60.17 7.42
C ASN A 374 -51.33 59.12 6.31
N ALA A 375 -51.52 59.50 5.06
CA ALA A 375 -51.27 58.59 3.91
C ALA A 375 -49.79 58.18 3.79
N GLN A 376 -48.88 59.13 4.12
CA GLN A 376 -47.41 58.80 4.14
C GLN A 376 -47.04 57.86 5.29
N VAL A 377 -47.58 58.07 6.51
CA VAL A 377 -47.41 57.22 7.66
C VAL A 377 -47.91 55.78 7.41
N ALA A 378 -49.14 55.70 6.80
CA ALA A 378 -49.70 54.39 6.46
C ALA A 378 -48.82 53.63 5.47
N ARG A 379 -48.27 54.29 4.43
CA ARG A 379 -47.33 53.69 3.49
C ARG A 379 -46.02 53.33 4.17
N GLY A 380 -45.54 54.18 5.08
CA GLY A 380 -44.34 53.88 5.87
C GLY A 380 -44.50 52.62 6.73
N ALA A 381 -45.65 52.50 7.42
CA ALA A 381 -45.98 51.33 8.22
C ALA A 381 -46.01 50.02 7.39
N GLU A 382 -46.64 50.10 6.19
CA GLU A 382 -46.65 48.93 5.28
C GLU A 382 -45.24 48.50 4.83
N LEU A 383 -44.37 49.46 4.48
CA LEU A 383 -43.01 49.19 4.09
C LEU A 383 -42.19 48.55 5.23
N VAL A 384 -42.38 49.06 6.45
CA VAL A 384 -41.69 48.49 7.65
C VAL A 384 -42.25 47.13 7.98
N GLN A 385 -43.51 46.84 7.84
CA GLN A 385 -44.10 45.52 8.02
C GLN A 385 -43.45 44.51 7.04
N ARG A 386 -43.37 44.87 5.75
CA ARG A 386 -42.70 44.03 4.74
C ARG A 386 -41.22 43.81 5.06
N ALA A 387 -40.53 44.80 5.62
CA ALA A 387 -39.15 44.64 6.08
C ALA A 387 -39.08 43.65 7.25
N GLY A 388 -40.04 43.71 8.18
CA GLY A 388 -40.16 42.73 9.28
C GLY A 388 -40.36 41.31 8.78
N ASP A 389 -41.26 41.09 7.82
CA ASP A 389 -41.50 39.77 7.19
C ASP A 389 -40.23 39.26 6.50
N THR A 390 -39.46 40.16 5.89
CA THR A 390 -38.15 39.80 5.28
C THR A 390 -37.14 39.35 6.34
N MET A 391 -37.08 40.03 7.50
CA MET A 391 -36.21 39.61 8.62
C MET A 391 -36.58 38.23 9.15
N GLU A 392 -37.88 37.93 9.26
CA GLU A 392 -38.33 36.59 9.66
C GLU A 392 -37.93 35.52 8.64
N GLY A 393 -38.00 35.80 7.36
CA GLY A 393 -37.50 34.95 6.29
C GLY A 393 -36.01 34.70 6.39
N ILE A 394 -35.18 35.70 6.76
CA ILE A 394 -33.73 35.54 6.97
C ILE A 394 -33.46 34.64 8.18
N VAL A 395 -34.18 34.78 9.29
CA VAL A 395 -34.08 33.92 10.47
C VAL A 395 -34.33 32.45 10.09
N GLN A 396 -35.41 32.19 9.36
CA GLN A 396 -35.78 30.86 8.93
C GLN A 396 -34.70 30.24 8.00
N ALA A 397 -34.23 30.98 7.00
CA ALA A 397 -33.18 30.56 6.09
C ALA A 397 -31.85 30.27 6.83
N SER A 398 -31.50 31.14 7.79
CA SER A 398 -30.27 30.95 8.60
C SER A 398 -30.34 29.70 9.46
N ARG A 399 -31.51 29.37 10.02
CA ARG A 399 -31.70 28.11 10.78
C ARG A 399 -31.59 26.87 9.89
N GLU A 400 -32.12 26.92 8.68
CA GLU A 400 -32.02 25.85 7.71
C GLU A 400 -30.57 25.63 7.27
N VAL A 401 -29.84 26.71 6.97
CA VAL A 401 -28.38 26.64 6.68
C VAL A 401 -27.60 26.01 7.84
N SER A 402 -27.88 26.43 9.08
CA SER A 402 -27.24 25.86 10.27
C SER A 402 -27.49 24.35 10.40
N SER A 403 -28.71 23.87 10.10
CA SER A 403 -29.08 22.47 10.11
C SER A 403 -28.30 21.69 9.05
N ILE A 404 -28.21 22.19 7.81
CA ILE A 404 -27.45 21.58 6.72
C ILE A 404 -25.95 21.48 7.09
N LEU A 405 -25.39 22.58 7.61
CA LEU A 405 -23.99 22.62 8.01
C LEU A 405 -23.68 21.61 9.16
N GLY A 406 -24.59 21.44 10.11
CA GLY A 406 -24.50 20.43 11.15
C GLY A 406 -24.43 19.01 10.58
N ASN A 407 -25.25 18.71 9.58
CA ASN A 407 -25.18 17.42 8.88
C ASN A 407 -23.86 17.24 8.11
N VAL A 408 -23.41 18.28 7.39
CA VAL A 408 -22.13 18.22 6.65
C VAL A 408 -20.96 17.98 7.59
N ALA A 409 -20.91 18.66 8.74
CA ALA A 409 -19.86 18.45 9.74
C ALA A 409 -19.87 17.01 10.28
N SER A 410 -21.04 16.48 10.61
CA SER A 410 -21.18 15.09 11.09
C SER A 410 -20.73 14.08 10.05
N HIS A 411 -21.10 14.27 8.79
CA HIS A 411 -20.66 13.41 7.68
C HIS A 411 -19.14 13.50 7.45
N ALA A 412 -18.54 14.69 7.52
CA ALA A 412 -17.10 14.87 7.36
C ALA A 412 -16.30 14.15 8.45
N ILE A 413 -16.77 14.20 9.71
CA ILE A 413 -16.17 13.50 10.84
C ILE A 413 -16.27 11.98 10.65
N ALA A 414 -17.45 11.46 10.30
CA ALA A 414 -17.65 10.03 10.07
C ALA A 414 -16.77 9.52 8.92
N GLN A 415 -16.70 10.26 7.82
CA GLN A 415 -15.89 9.94 6.65
C GLN A 415 -14.39 9.97 6.96
N SER A 416 -13.92 10.95 7.76
CA SER A 416 -12.55 11.02 8.23
C SER A 416 -12.17 9.80 9.09
N ALA A 417 -13.07 9.34 9.96
CA ALA A 417 -12.85 8.13 10.76
C ALA A 417 -12.76 6.87 9.88
N GLN A 418 -13.63 6.73 8.88
CA GLN A 418 -13.58 5.61 7.93
C GLN A 418 -12.27 5.60 7.10
N LEU A 419 -11.83 6.76 6.61
CA LEU A 419 -10.59 6.87 5.85
C LEU A 419 -9.36 6.56 6.71
N ARG A 420 -9.35 6.97 7.99
CA ARG A 420 -8.29 6.60 8.94
C ARG A 420 -8.26 5.08 9.16
N SER A 421 -9.41 4.46 9.42
CA SER A 421 -9.51 3.00 9.58
C SER A 421 -9.00 2.25 8.32
N LEU A 422 -9.32 2.74 7.12
CA LEU A 422 -8.83 2.18 5.88
C LEU A 422 -7.32 2.37 5.72
N SER A 423 -6.78 3.52 6.08
CA SER A 423 -5.32 3.79 6.10
C SER A 423 -4.60 2.85 7.05
N ASP A 424 -5.14 2.64 8.25
CA ASP A 424 -4.58 1.73 9.26
C ASP A 424 -4.65 0.27 8.79
N ALA A 425 -5.75 -0.14 8.12
CA ALA A 425 -5.89 -1.47 7.54
C ALA A 425 -4.85 -1.72 6.44
N LEU A 426 -4.61 -0.76 5.54
CA LEU A 426 -3.57 -0.83 4.51
C LEU A 426 -2.17 -0.94 5.13
N SER A 427 -1.87 -0.16 6.16
CA SER A 427 -0.60 -0.21 6.88
C SER A 427 -0.42 -1.53 7.64
N ASN A 428 -1.48 -2.07 8.24
CA ASN A 428 -1.45 -3.36 8.94
C ASN A 428 -1.32 -4.54 7.98
N GLN A 429 -1.92 -4.48 6.80
CA GLN A 429 -1.75 -5.49 5.76
C GLN A 429 -0.29 -5.53 5.28
N GLU A 430 0.36 -4.38 5.11
CA GLU A 430 1.81 -4.29 4.85
C GLU A 430 2.65 -4.89 6.00
N HIS A 431 2.21 -4.78 7.27
CA HIS A 431 2.89 -5.35 8.43
C HIS A 431 2.63 -6.87 8.58
N GLN A 432 1.44 -7.36 8.25
CA GLN A 432 1.14 -8.80 8.25
C GLN A 432 1.88 -9.53 7.13
N ASP A 433 1.97 -8.94 5.94
CA ASP A 433 2.79 -9.47 4.85
C ASP A 433 4.29 -9.53 5.23
N ARG A 434 4.75 -8.65 6.14
CA ARG A 434 6.09 -8.71 6.74
C ARG A 434 6.28 -9.87 7.72
N GLN A 435 5.26 -10.29 8.44
CA GLN A 435 5.33 -11.41 9.41
C GLN A 435 5.18 -12.77 8.75
N VAL A 436 4.62 -12.83 7.53
CA VAL A 436 4.51 -14.04 6.71
C VAL A 436 5.75 -14.23 5.81
N ALA A 437 6.66 -13.26 5.75
CA ALA A 437 7.99 -13.51 5.21
C ALA A 437 8.63 -14.66 6.00
N PRO A 438 9.23 -15.68 5.33
CA PRO A 438 9.64 -16.93 5.96
C PRO A 438 10.46 -16.62 7.21
N GLY A 439 9.97 -17.18 8.32
CA GLY A 439 10.69 -17.15 9.58
C GLY A 439 12.14 -17.63 9.35
N PRO A 440 13.06 -17.31 10.24
CA PRO A 440 14.47 -17.58 10.04
C PRO A 440 14.61 -19.01 9.56
N VAL A 441 15.15 -19.19 8.37
CA VAL A 441 15.61 -20.50 7.88
C VAL A 441 16.36 -21.09 9.07
N ALA A 442 15.76 -22.12 9.68
CA ALA A 442 16.37 -22.78 10.81
C ALA A 442 17.82 -22.97 10.44
N GLN A 443 18.70 -22.37 11.21
CA GLN A 443 20.12 -22.69 11.14
C GLN A 443 20.17 -24.19 11.24
N LEU A 444 20.33 -24.86 10.10
CA LEU A 444 20.85 -26.20 10.06
C LEU A 444 22.23 -26.05 10.68
N SER A 445 22.23 -26.07 12.01
CA SER A 445 23.44 -26.27 12.78
C SER A 445 24.07 -27.53 12.19
N ALA A 446 25.14 -27.34 11.42
CA ALA A 446 26.06 -28.40 11.14
C ALA A 446 26.42 -28.96 12.53
N ARG A 447 25.83 -30.12 12.89
CA ARG A 447 26.30 -30.90 14.01
C ARG A 447 27.80 -31.11 13.75
N PRO A 448 28.67 -30.69 14.64
CA PRO A 448 30.05 -31.02 14.50
C PRO A 448 30.15 -32.57 14.49
N MET A 449 30.66 -33.14 13.41
CA MET A 449 30.99 -34.54 13.36
C MET A 449 31.88 -34.80 14.58
N ALA A 450 31.40 -35.67 15.46
CA ALA A 450 32.20 -36.17 16.58
C ALA A 450 33.51 -36.70 16.02
N ARG A 451 34.60 -36.08 16.42
CA ARG A 451 35.94 -36.64 16.21
C ARG A 451 35.99 -38.01 16.88
N PRO A 452 36.45 -39.07 16.22
CA PRO A 452 36.73 -40.32 16.89
C PRO A 452 37.87 -40.08 17.89
N ALA A 453 37.60 -40.42 19.15
CA ALA A 453 38.58 -40.37 20.22
C ALA A 453 39.71 -41.38 19.93
N GLY A 454 40.95 -40.93 20.04
CA GLY A 454 42.08 -41.76 20.46
C GLY A 454 42.90 -42.40 19.35
N SER A 455 43.95 -41.72 18.88
CA SER A 455 45.25 -42.33 18.74
C SER A 455 46.34 -41.28 18.97
N THR A 456 46.96 -41.38 20.14
CA THR A 456 48.20 -40.72 20.49
C THR A 456 49.29 -41.19 19.56
N LEU A 457 49.72 -40.39 18.59
CA LEU A 457 50.99 -40.56 17.90
C LEU A 457 52.01 -39.69 18.63
N ARG A 458 52.95 -40.40 19.24
CA ARG A 458 54.22 -39.89 19.80
C ARG A 458 54.97 -39.10 18.74
N ALA A 459 55.43 -37.90 19.11
CA ALA A 459 56.40 -37.14 18.37
C ALA A 459 57.70 -37.96 18.21
N VAL A 460 58.15 -38.07 16.98
CA VAL A 460 59.51 -38.55 16.66
C VAL A 460 60.29 -37.30 16.31
N ASP A 461 61.37 -37.09 17.08
CA ASP A 461 62.39 -36.06 16.90
C ASP A 461 62.95 -36.06 15.49
N THR A 462 62.99 -34.92 14.85
CA THR A 462 63.77 -34.68 13.64
C THR A 462 65.16 -34.14 14.04
N PRO A 463 66.26 -34.70 13.63
CA PRO A 463 67.55 -34.09 13.86
C PRO A 463 67.79 -32.94 12.89
N GLN A 464 68.25 -31.82 13.45
CA GLN A 464 68.86 -30.72 12.75
C GLN A 464 70.02 -31.15 11.87
N LEU A 465 70.02 -30.75 10.62
CA LEU A 465 71.20 -30.69 9.77
C LEU A 465 71.54 -29.21 9.56
N THR A 466 72.67 -28.84 10.20
CA THR A 466 73.38 -27.58 10.00
C THR A 466 74.12 -27.58 8.66
N ALA A 467 74.09 -26.43 8.06
CA ALA A 467 74.91 -25.75 7.06
C ALA A 467 76.16 -26.45 6.51
N ALA A 468 76.26 -26.41 5.20
CA ALA A 468 77.38 -25.83 4.46
C ALA A 468 76.85 -25.37 3.07
#